data_397c927598623ce5742ab46d31a934e5
#
_entry.id   397c927598623ce5742ab46d31a934e5
#
_cell.length_a   1.000
_cell.length_b   1.000
_cell.length_c   1.000
_cell.angle_alpha   90.00
_cell.angle_beta   90.00
_cell.angle_gamma   90.00
#
_symmetry.space_group_name_H-M   'P 1'
#
loop_
_entity.id
_entity.type
_entity.pdbx_description
1 polymer ?
#
loop_
_entity_poly.entity_id
_entity_poly.type
_entity_poly.pdbx_seq_one_letter_code
_entity_poly.pdbx_strand_id
1 'polypeptide(L)'
;FLVNIREPAGVAILEPKNMSQKAFLPISIVGPHGLDINDESGLAYVACDAGAVVVLDLSTGHEEAVVPIEGVPDVVWLNAKRHRLYCALGKPGIIEVIDTLKLVVDEKVNTEEGAHTFTFDRKRQRLYAFLPKSCRAAVYKET
;
A
#
# COMPACT_ATOMS: atom_id res chain seq x y z
N PHE A 1 -9.47 6.52 -12.72
CA PHE A 1 -9.06 6.57 -11.31
C PHE A 1 -9.45 5.28 -10.61
N LEU A 2 -8.65 4.90 -9.60
CA LEU A 2 -8.95 3.82 -8.67
C LEU A 2 -9.27 4.41 -7.30
N VAL A 3 -10.32 3.89 -6.66
CA VAL A 3 -10.76 4.35 -5.34
C VAL A 3 -11.08 3.15 -4.48
N ASN A 4 -10.43 3.05 -3.33
CA ASN A 4 -10.77 2.05 -2.32
C ASN A 4 -12.15 2.33 -1.73
N ILE A 5 -13.00 1.33 -1.70
CA ILE A 5 -14.33 1.36 -1.07
C ILE A 5 -14.30 0.42 0.13
N ARG A 6 -14.57 0.96 1.32
CA ARG A 6 -14.49 0.18 2.57
C ARG A 6 -15.66 -0.78 2.76
N GLU A 7 -16.86 -0.36 2.29
CA GLU A 7 -18.08 -1.14 2.43
C GLU A 7 -18.98 -0.94 1.20
N PRO A 8 -19.24 -2.00 0.38
CA PRO A 8 -18.57 -3.30 0.43
C PRO A 8 -17.08 -3.17 0.09
N ALA A 9 -16.24 -4.08 0.64
CA ALA A 9 -14.80 -4.01 0.43
C ALA A 9 -14.42 -4.25 -1.04
N GLY A 10 -13.65 -3.33 -1.61
CA GLY A 10 -13.24 -3.43 -3.01
C GLY A 10 -12.60 -2.17 -3.58
N VAL A 11 -12.31 -2.20 -4.85
CA VAL A 11 -11.76 -1.09 -5.62
C VAL A 11 -12.74 -0.66 -6.71
N ALA A 12 -13.19 0.59 -6.66
CA ALA A 12 -13.98 1.18 -7.72
C ALA A 12 -13.06 1.77 -8.81
N ILE A 13 -13.39 1.48 -10.06
CA ILE A 13 -12.73 2.07 -11.24
C ILE A 13 -13.63 3.17 -11.78
N LEU A 14 -13.12 4.40 -11.79
CA LEU A 14 -13.87 5.57 -12.23
C LEU A 14 -13.35 6.11 -13.56
N GLU A 15 -14.26 6.56 -14.40
CA GLU A 15 -13.95 7.32 -15.62
C GLU A 15 -13.46 8.73 -15.24
N PRO A 16 -12.25 9.15 -15.65
CA PRO A 16 -11.72 10.45 -15.27
C PRO A 16 -12.54 11.65 -15.76
N LYS A 17 -13.21 11.53 -16.89
CA LYS A 17 -13.92 12.66 -17.52
C LYS A 17 -15.19 13.08 -16.78
N ASN A 18 -15.91 12.14 -16.21
CA ASN A 18 -17.21 12.38 -15.59
C ASN A 18 -17.39 11.71 -14.24
N MET A 19 -16.33 11.06 -13.73
CA MET A 19 -16.30 10.34 -12.45
C MET A 19 -17.35 9.22 -12.33
N SER A 20 -17.90 8.75 -13.47
CA SER A 20 -18.82 7.61 -13.45
C SER A 20 -18.05 6.32 -13.11
N GLN A 21 -18.68 5.46 -12.33
CA GLN A 21 -18.11 4.15 -12.03
C GLN A 21 -18.19 3.24 -13.25
N LYS A 22 -17.03 2.77 -13.72
CA LYS A 22 -16.91 1.80 -14.82
C LYS A 22 -16.99 0.36 -14.34
N ALA A 23 -16.37 0.09 -13.20
CA ALA A 23 -16.33 -1.24 -12.62
C ALA A 23 -16.17 -1.16 -11.09
N PHE A 24 -16.47 -2.25 -10.42
CA PHE A 24 -16.18 -2.49 -9.02
C PHE A 24 -15.54 -3.87 -8.92
N LEU A 25 -14.35 -3.92 -8.35
CA LEU A 25 -13.58 -5.14 -8.13
C LEU A 25 -13.66 -5.47 -6.64
N PRO A 26 -14.49 -6.46 -6.24
CA PRO A 26 -14.59 -6.85 -4.84
C PRO A 26 -13.29 -7.51 -4.37
N ILE A 27 -12.94 -7.31 -3.09
CA ILE A 27 -11.82 -7.99 -2.44
C ILE A 27 -12.28 -8.72 -1.18
N SER A 28 -11.55 -9.81 -0.84
CA SER A 28 -11.90 -10.70 0.27
C SER A 28 -11.58 -10.11 1.64
N ILE A 29 -10.66 -9.14 1.71
CA ILE A 29 -10.17 -8.54 2.97
C ILE A 29 -10.88 -7.22 3.22
N VAL A 30 -11.43 -7.05 4.43
CA VAL A 30 -12.19 -5.85 4.79
C VAL A 30 -11.29 -4.65 5.11
N GLY A 31 -11.83 -3.45 4.89
CA GLY A 31 -11.21 -2.19 5.22
C GLY A 31 -10.07 -1.78 4.29
N PRO A 32 -10.24 -1.82 2.94
CA PRO A 32 -9.23 -1.28 2.04
C PRO A 32 -8.96 0.20 2.37
N HIS A 33 -7.68 0.54 2.49
CA HIS A 33 -7.20 1.85 2.93
C HIS A 33 -6.14 2.40 1.99
N GLY A 34 -4.89 1.91 2.07
CA GLY A 34 -3.82 2.29 1.16
C GLY A 34 -3.94 1.59 -0.19
N LEU A 35 -3.55 2.28 -1.28
CA LEU A 35 -3.58 1.74 -2.65
C LEU A 35 -2.40 2.28 -3.45
N ASP A 36 -1.67 1.40 -4.10
CA ASP A 36 -0.72 1.77 -5.16
C ASP A 36 -0.77 0.74 -6.30
N ILE A 37 -0.30 1.12 -7.49
CA ILE A 37 -0.41 0.30 -8.69
C ILE A 37 0.94 0.12 -9.38
N ASN A 38 1.09 -1.02 -10.02
CA ASN A 38 2.14 -1.28 -10.98
C ASN A 38 1.56 -1.19 -12.39
N ASP A 39 1.80 -0.07 -13.07
CA ASP A 39 1.27 0.18 -14.41
C ASP A 39 1.79 -0.83 -15.45
N GLU A 40 2.99 -1.40 -15.25
CA GLU A 40 3.58 -2.34 -16.19
C GLU A 40 2.92 -3.72 -16.11
N SER A 41 2.59 -4.18 -14.90
CA SER A 41 1.96 -5.49 -14.68
C SER A 41 0.43 -5.43 -14.60
N GLY A 42 -0.17 -4.25 -14.42
CA GLY A 42 -1.60 -4.09 -14.19
C GLY A 42 -2.07 -4.56 -12.80
N LEU A 43 -1.14 -4.74 -11.85
CA LEU A 43 -1.46 -5.15 -10.50
C LEU A 43 -1.67 -3.95 -9.58
N ALA A 44 -2.71 -4.01 -8.76
CA ALA A 44 -2.93 -3.10 -7.64
C ALA A 44 -2.57 -3.78 -6.31
N TYR A 45 -1.98 -3.01 -5.42
CA TYR A 45 -1.65 -3.43 -4.06
C TYR A 45 -2.55 -2.67 -3.09
N VAL A 46 -3.48 -3.37 -2.49
CA VAL A 46 -4.54 -2.80 -1.63
C VAL A 46 -4.27 -3.19 -0.18
N ALA A 47 -3.78 -2.25 0.61
CA ALA A 47 -3.55 -2.48 2.03
C ALA A 47 -4.85 -2.30 2.82
N CYS A 48 -5.19 -3.30 3.62
CA CYS A 48 -6.47 -3.42 4.32
C CYS A 48 -6.30 -3.37 5.83
N ASP A 49 -7.22 -2.70 6.52
CA ASP A 49 -7.22 -2.54 7.98
C ASP A 49 -7.25 -3.87 8.73
N ALA A 50 -7.75 -4.92 8.09
CA ALA A 50 -7.74 -6.28 8.66
C ALA A 50 -6.35 -6.94 8.68
N GLY A 51 -5.27 -6.21 8.38
CA GLY A 51 -3.90 -6.68 8.52
C GLY A 51 -3.39 -7.49 7.33
N ALA A 52 -3.72 -7.08 6.12
CA ALA A 52 -3.21 -7.72 4.91
C ALA A 52 -3.10 -6.74 3.75
N VAL A 53 -2.23 -7.06 2.79
CA VAL A 53 -2.19 -6.44 1.46
C VAL A 53 -2.76 -7.43 0.45
N VAL A 54 -3.82 -7.03 -0.24
CA VAL A 54 -4.39 -7.78 -1.36
C VAL A 54 -3.68 -7.36 -2.64
N VAL A 55 -3.23 -8.33 -3.43
CA VAL A 55 -2.69 -8.11 -4.77
C VAL A 55 -3.79 -8.42 -5.77
N LEU A 56 -4.27 -7.39 -6.46
CA LEU A 56 -5.44 -7.46 -7.34
C LEU A 56 -5.03 -7.22 -8.79
N ASP A 57 -5.38 -8.14 -9.68
CA ASP A 57 -5.26 -7.92 -11.12
C ASP A 57 -6.41 -7.02 -11.60
N LEU A 58 -6.05 -5.83 -12.10
CA LEU A 58 -7.03 -4.83 -12.53
C LEU A 58 -7.76 -5.19 -13.83
N SER A 59 -7.22 -6.11 -14.62
CA SER A 59 -7.82 -6.53 -15.90
C SER A 59 -8.87 -7.61 -15.72
N THR A 60 -8.64 -8.51 -14.78
CA THR A 60 -9.50 -9.68 -14.51
C THR A 60 -10.39 -9.50 -13.27
N GLY A 61 -9.95 -8.65 -12.32
CA GLY A 61 -10.55 -8.51 -11.00
C GLY A 61 -10.23 -9.66 -10.05
N HIS A 62 -9.27 -10.53 -10.40
CA HIS A 62 -8.83 -11.62 -9.54
C HIS A 62 -7.85 -11.16 -8.46
N GLU A 63 -8.03 -11.70 -7.28
CA GLU A 63 -7.01 -11.60 -6.22
C GLU A 63 -5.92 -12.62 -6.50
N GLU A 64 -4.72 -12.13 -6.86
CA GLU A 64 -3.55 -12.98 -7.13
C GLU A 64 -2.92 -13.48 -5.83
N ALA A 65 -2.97 -12.67 -4.77
CA ALA A 65 -2.43 -13.01 -3.47
C ALA A 65 -3.01 -12.15 -2.35
N VAL A 66 -2.87 -12.65 -1.12
CA VAL A 66 -3.09 -11.92 0.12
C VAL A 66 -1.83 -12.05 0.98
N VAL A 67 -1.17 -10.94 1.24
CA VAL A 67 0.07 -10.88 2.02
C VAL A 67 -0.25 -10.37 3.43
N PRO A 68 -0.11 -11.19 4.49
CA PRO A 68 -0.34 -10.74 5.86
C PRO A 68 0.68 -9.66 6.28
N ILE A 69 0.22 -8.66 7.04
CA ILE A 69 1.01 -7.60 7.65
C ILE A 69 0.68 -7.46 9.14
N GLU A 70 1.59 -6.88 9.94
CA GLU A 70 1.46 -6.89 11.41
C GLU A 70 0.48 -5.89 12.01
N GLY A 71 -0.09 -4.99 11.23
CA GLY A 71 -0.93 -3.94 11.81
C GLY A 71 -1.92 -3.33 10.85
N VAL A 72 -2.47 -2.19 11.28
CA VAL A 72 -3.38 -1.40 10.46
C VAL A 72 -2.57 -0.48 9.56
N PRO A 73 -2.63 -0.69 8.23
CA PRO A 73 -1.91 0.12 7.26
C PRO A 73 -2.61 1.46 7.04
N ASP A 74 -1.83 2.47 6.59
CA ASP A 74 -2.38 3.70 6.03
C ASP A 74 -1.76 3.95 4.66
N VAL A 75 -0.58 4.53 4.59
CA VAL A 75 0.09 4.81 3.32
C VAL A 75 0.85 3.59 2.83
N VAL A 76 0.67 3.28 1.54
CA VAL A 76 1.52 2.36 0.80
C VAL A 76 2.21 3.08 -0.35
N TRP A 77 3.36 2.59 -0.77
CA TRP A 77 4.10 3.12 -1.90
C TRP A 77 4.89 2.03 -2.60
N LEU A 78 4.73 1.91 -3.91
CA LEU A 78 5.39 0.90 -4.72
C LEU A 78 6.66 1.44 -5.40
N ASN A 79 7.77 0.76 -5.19
CA ASN A 79 8.96 0.86 -6.01
C ASN A 79 9.00 -0.33 -6.99
N ALA A 80 8.28 -0.22 -8.10
CA ALA A 80 8.17 -1.30 -9.08
C ALA A 80 9.55 -1.75 -9.62
N LYS A 81 10.49 -0.82 -9.80
CA LYS A 81 11.84 -1.13 -10.29
C LYS A 81 12.66 -2.01 -9.34
N ARG A 82 12.37 -1.97 -8.06
CA ARG A 82 13.04 -2.77 -7.05
C ARG A 82 12.18 -3.89 -6.51
N HIS A 83 10.97 -4.05 -7.02
CA HIS A 83 9.99 -5.03 -6.57
C HIS A 83 9.69 -4.92 -5.07
N ARG A 84 9.58 -3.66 -4.57
CA ARG A 84 9.31 -3.38 -3.15
C ARG A 84 8.05 -2.55 -2.98
N LEU A 85 7.15 -3.01 -2.13
CA LEU A 85 6.03 -2.24 -1.63
C LEU A 85 6.30 -1.87 -0.17
N TYR A 86 6.31 -0.58 0.13
CA TYR A 86 6.41 -0.06 1.49
C TYR A 86 5.02 0.14 2.06
N CYS A 87 4.80 -0.31 3.28
CA CYS A 87 3.52 -0.22 3.96
C CYS A 87 3.72 0.34 5.37
N ALA A 88 3.21 1.55 5.64
CA ALA A 88 3.32 2.18 6.95
C ALA A 88 2.25 1.68 7.90
N LEU A 89 2.68 1.19 9.05
CA LEU A 89 1.83 0.66 10.12
C LEU A 89 1.98 1.55 11.36
N GLY A 90 0.99 2.40 11.64
CA GLY A 90 1.02 3.32 12.77
C GLY A 90 1.12 2.61 14.12
N LYS A 91 0.59 1.41 14.22
CA LYS A 91 0.86 0.44 15.28
C LYS A 91 1.35 -0.85 14.64
N PRO A 92 2.52 -1.35 15.02
CA PRO A 92 3.38 -0.97 16.15
C PRO A 92 4.37 0.20 15.92
N GLY A 93 4.30 0.93 14.83
CA GLY A 93 5.24 1.99 14.47
C GLY A 93 6.39 1.45 13.64
N ILE A 94 6.06 0.78 12.55
CA ILE A 94 7.01 0.21 11.59
C ILE A 94 6.59 0.52 10.17
N ILE A 95 7.53 0.38 9.25
CA ILE A 95 7.24 0.24 7.82
C ILE A 95 7.62 -1.18 7.44
N GLU A 96 6.65 -1.97 6.99
CA GLU A 96 6.91 -3.25 6.37
C GLU A 96 7.25 -3.07 4.91
N VAL A 97 8.29 -3.80 4.46
CA VAL A 97 8.71 -3.84 3.07
C VAL A 97 8.36 -5.21 2.52
N ILE A 98 7.46 -5.23 1.55
CA ILE A 98 6.98 -6.45 0.91
C ILE A 98 7.76 -6.63 -0.40
N ASP A 99 8.38 -7.79 -0.58
CA ASP A 99 8.91 -8.23 -1.87
C ASP A 99 7.74 -8.60 -2.79
N THR A 100 7.54 -7.83 -3.86
CA THR A 100 6.38 -7.99 -4.75
C THR A 100 6.53 -9.14 -5.74
N LEU A 101 7.68 -9.78 -5.83
CA LEU A 101 7.88 -11.02 -6.61
C LEU A 101 7.60 -12.26 -5.77
N LYS A 102 8.06 -12.26 -4.51
CA LYS A 102 7.86 -13.39 -3.60
C LYS A 102 6.55 -13.32 -2.83
N LEU A 103 5.94 -12.13 -2.77
CA LEU A 103 4.70 -11.84 -2.04
C LEU A 103 4.81 -12.16 -0.54
N VAL A 104 5.90 -11.69 0.06
CA VAL A 104 6.19 -11.83 1.49
C VAL A 104 6.75 -10.53 2.07
N VAL A 105 6.58 -10.32 3.37
CA VAL A 105 7.28 -9.27 4.10
C VAL A 105 8.76 -9.66 4.20
N ASP A 106 9.63 -8.89 3.56
CA ASP A 106 11.08 -9.13 3.47
C ASP A 106 11.86 -8.36 4.54
N GLU A 107 11.40 -7.16 4.89
CA GLU A 107 12.08 -6.27 5.83
C GLU A 107 11.07 -5.49 6.69
N LYS A 108 11.49 -5.16 7.92
CA LYS A 108 10.76 -4.27 8.83
C LYS A 108 11.65 -3.13 9.27
N VAL A 109 11.20 -1.91 9.02
CA VAL A 109 11.92 -0.68 9.38
C VAL A 109 11.23 -0.05 10.57
N ASN A 110 11.95 0.08 11.69
CA ASN A 110 11.40 0.73 12.88
C ASN A 110 11.22 2.23 12.65
N THR A 111 10.04 2.73 13.05
CA THR A 111 9.70 4.16 13.10
C THR A 111 9.31 4.53 14.52
N GLU A 112 8.31 5.36 14.71
CA GLU A 112 7.70 5.55 16.05
C GLU A 112 6.21 5.23 15.97
N GLU A 113 5.62 4.87 17.09
CA GLU A 113 4.19 4.60 17.16
C GLU A 113 3.38 5.84 16.72
N GLY A 114 2.42 5.63 15.84
CA GLY A 114 1.65 6.67 15.17
C GLY A 114 2.25 7.13 13.84
N ALA A 115 3.45 6.70 13.46
CA ALA A 115 4.05 7.01 12.15
C ALA A 115 3.39 6.16 11.06
N HIS A 116 2.37 6.71 10.41
CA HIS A 116 1.59 6.04 9.38
C HIS A 116 1.62 6.76 8.02
N THR A 117 2.30 7.90 7.96
CA THR A 117 2.41 8.73 6.76
C THR A 117 3.87 8.85 6.33
N PHE A 118 4.13 8.58 5.06
CA PHE A 118 5.43 8.75 4.44
C PHE A 118 5.32 9.14 2.97
N THR A 119 6.43 9.55 2.39
CA THR A 119 6.61 9.73 0.95
C THR A 119 7.95 9.19 0.50
N PHE A 120 8.10 8.94 -0.79
CA PHE A 120 9.32 8.40 -1.37
C PHE A 120 9.87 9.30 -2.48
N ASP A 121 11.13 9.69 -2.36
CA ASP A 121 11.89 10.39 -3.40
C ASP A 121 12.54 9.36 -4.34
N ARG A 122 11.92 9.15 -5.49
CA ARG A 122 12.39 8.22 -6.53
C ARG A 122 13.79 8.58 -7.07
N LYS A 123 14.13 9.86 -7.09
CA LYS A 123 15.42 10.31 -7.62
C LYS A 123 16.56 10.04 -6.63
N ARG A 124 16.32 10.28 -5.35
CA ARG A 124 17.31 10.07 -4.30
C ARG A 124 17.24 8.70 -3.64
N GLN A 125 16.23 7.89 -3.97
CA GLN A 125 15.95 6.59 -3.35
C GLN A 125 15.90 6.71 -1.82
N ARG A 126 15.04 7.64 -1.36
CA ARG A 126 14.85 7.92 0.07
C ARG A 126 13.39 7.93 0.43
N LEU A 127 13.08 7.29 1.53
CA LEU A 127 11.78 7.33 2.18
C LEU A 127 11.82 8.35 3.31
N TYR A 128 10.82 9.21 3.38
CA TYR A 128 10.64 10.24 4.41
C TYR A 128 9.38 9.94 5.19
N ALA A 129 9.50 9.51 6.45
CA ALA A 129 8.38 9.22 7.32
C ALA A 129 8.17 10.36 8.33
N PHE A 130 6.91 10.78 8.50
CA PHE A 130 6.56 11.71 9.57
C PHE A 130 6.44 10.96 10.90
N LEU A 131 7.09 11.50 11.93
CA LEU A 131 7.13 10.98 13.29
C LEU A 131 6.28 11.86 14.20
N PRO A 132 5.01 11.51 14.47
CA PRO A 132 4.06 12.42 15.10
C PRO A 132 4.36 12.70 16.58
N LYS A 133 4.88 11.73 17.33
CA LYS A 133 5.18 11.91 18.77
C LYS A 133 6.35 12.85 19.00
N SER A 134 7.39 12.75 18.17
CA SER A 134 8.59 13.58 18.28
C SER A 134 8.54 14.83 17.41
N CYS A 135 7.48 15.01 16.58
CA CYS A 135 7.33 16.10 15.61
C CYS A 135 8.55 16.23 14.68
N ARG A 136 9.02 15.09 14.15
CA ARG A 136 10.21 15.01 13.30
C ARG A 136 9.86 14.31 11.97
N ALA A 137 10.82 14.33 11.06
CA ALA A 137 10.84 13.47 9.90
C ALA A 137 12.06 12.53 9.99
N ALA A 138 11.82 11.24 9.82
CA ALA A 138 12.89 10.27 9.63
C ALA A 138 13.18 10.12 8.13
N VAL A 139 14.45 9.93 7.80
CA VAL A 139 14.91 9.72 6.43
C VAL A 139 15.61 8.36 6.36
N TYR A 140 15.04 7.46 5.56
CA TYR A 140 15.60 6.13 5.33
C TYR A 140 16.15 6.08 3.91
N LYS A 141 17.33 5.49 3.75
CA LYS A 141 17.93 5.26 2.44
C LYS A 141 17.65 3.83 2.03
N GLU A 142 17.10 3.67 0.85
CA GLU A 142 16.98 2.35 0.23
C GLU A 142 18.37 1.84 -0.16
N THR A 143 18.71 0.62 0.28
CA THR A 143 19.99 -0.05 0.01
C THR A 143 19.86 -1.14 -1.06
#